data_1f589a65a85eb5614ad449a864dc5d7f
#
_entry.id   1f589a65a85eb5614ad449a864dc5d7f
#
_cell.length_a   1.000
_cell.length_b   1.000
_cell.length_c   1.000
_cell.angle_alpha   90.00
_cell.angle_beta   90.00
_cell.angle_gamma   90.00
#
_symmetry.space_group_name_H-M   'P 1'
#
loop_
_entity.id
_entity.type
_entity.pdbx_description
1 polymer ?
#
loop_
_entity_poly.entity_id
_entity_poly.type
_entity_poly.pdbx_seq_one_letter_code
_entity_poly.pdbx_strand_id
1 'polypeptide(L)'
;VSSIFVTGGSGFIGRHVLTALASGGHRLYVLVRSEEKLRETLKEMGWRDFSSLVPIQGDLTQPSLGIGSADLRLLTDVEAMIHAGGPMDILLSADEARQVFLNSAREMADLARRSPRLQHFIHVVGFKSPYSEQNDGVSPQADHGHKAPPYEKMKFESDLFLRRTMKQSGIPLSVVNPSVVIGDSRSGITEQTGGFGLLVNAVRRNMMGLVPGGDDYWLPLVHVDHVAAFIAALAEEDRPVNDTYFLLDNKKESPGMKELIGTIAREVRVRAPKGSAPYGLVKGLLNLGAGKLLGLPKESMDFIVRTEFPTASKLAVEAKHGLNLSVSSPTLPLVVADLDYRLNHGTLRLPPPFRQHARAGLATIESEGRGTPIVILHGAFSASYNLLPMAQRLAESGHPVCLADLPGFGRSPYHHRGVGMEGFEQAIVALIRSFDSPVRIVGHSFGGYLAARMLEAVPERIAGAVLLQPVLEPVSQTYRHPFATKTSARTLSENSIRKRLIRSKSFREAGEIPEAYPSFILEEMKSPRTRTTTAEVMSLLSRPDVFRFDPGSWSPDQVFIAWGQADVRPDVPEAYSHLDVTRLPYAHQFPISHPGIAADWILERL
;
A
#
# COMPACT_ATOMS: atom_id res chain seq x y z
N VAL A 1 32.37 0.59 2.17
CA VAL A 1 31.42 -0.36 2.83
C VAL A 1 31.49 -0.10 4.31
N SER A 2 30.42 0.42 4.90
CA SER A 2 30.34 0.75 6.32
C SER A 2 29.62 -0.34 7.10
N SER A 3 29.96 -0.47 8.39
CA SER A 3 29.27 -1.32 9.36
C SER A 3 28.19 -0.48 10.07
N ILE A 4 26.92 -0.85 9.92
CA ILE A 4 25.79 -0.06 10.43
C ILE A 4 24.95 -0.90 11.39
N PHE A 5 24.70 -0.39 12.60
CA PHE A 5 23.77 -1.00 13.55
C PHE A 5 22.40 -0.33 13.49
N VAL A 6 21.37 -1.14 13.32
CA VAL A 6 19.99 -0.65 13.12
C VAL A 6 19.05 -1.24 14.16
N THR A 7 18.30 -0.40 14.86
CA THR A 7 17.16 -0.82 15.68
C THR A 7 15.85 -0.51 14.97
N GLY A 8 14.83 -1.32 15.21
CA GLY A 8 13.53 -1.17 14.54
C GLY A 8 13.48 -1.70 13.09
N GLY A 9 14.48 -2.48 12.67
CA GLY A 9 14.63 -2.97 11.30
C GLY A 9 13.45 -3.80 10.77
N SER A 10 12.68 -4.47 11.62
CA SER A 10 11.47 -5.20 11.22
C SER A 10 10.20 -4.33 11.17
N GLY A 11 10.30 -3.06 11.57
CA GLY A 11 9.18 -2.10 11.53
C GLY A 11 8.94 -1.52 10.13
N PHE A 12 7.84 -0.75 9.99
CA PHE A 12 7.44 -0.18 8.69
C PHE A 12 8.53 0.71 8.06
N ILE A 13 9.13 1.65 8.79
CA ILE A 13 10.25 2.46 8.30
C ILE A 13 11.51 1.61 8.18
N GLY A 14 11.83 0.83 9.22
CA GLY A 14 13.11 0.14 9.34
C GLY A 14 13.41 -0.85 8.21
N ARG A 15 12.43 -1.63 7.75
CA ARG A 15 12.64 -2.56 6.63
C ARG A 15 12.91 -1.85 5.30
N HIS A 16 12.31 -0.66 5.07
CA HIS A 16 12.65 0.16 3.91
C HIS A 16 14.05 0.75 4.04
N VAL A 17 14.46 1.17 5.26
CA VAL A 17 15.83 1.61 5.55
C VAL A 17 16.83 0.48 5.28
N LEU A 18 16.58 -0.74 5.76
CA LEU A 18 17.43 -1.90 5.47
C LEU A 18 17.55 -2.16 3.97
N THR A 19 16.44 -2.05 3.23
CA THR A 19 16.42 -2.24 1.78
C THR A 19 17.23 -1.16 1.06
N ALA A 20 17.13 0.10 1.47
CA ALA A 20 17.93 1.18 0.90
C ALA A 20 19.42 1.00 1.18
N LEU A 21 19.80 0.66 2.41
CA LEU A 21 21.19 0.44 2.83
C LEU A 21 21.84 -0.80 2.17
N ALA A 22 21.07 -1.87 1.95
CA ALA A 22 21.57 -3.07 1.30
C ALA A 22 22.06 -2.80 -0.12
N SER A 23 21.43 -1.86 -0.82
CA SER A 23 21.85 -1.42 -2.16
C SER A 23 23.22 -0.75 -2.17
N GLY A 24 23.64 -0.13 -1.06
CA GLY A 24 24.96 0.47 -0.86
C GLY A 24 26.08 -0.53 -0.47
N GLY A 25 25.76 -1.82 -0.32
CA GLY A 25 26.72 -2.87 0.03
C GLY A 25 27.22 -2.82 1.49
N HIS A 26 26.50 -2.15 2.39
CA HIS A 26 26.84 -2.03 3.81
C HIS A 26 26.62 -3.34 4.56
N ARG A 27 27.40 -3.58 5.63
CA ARG A 27 27.16 -4.65 6.58
C ARG A 27 26.18 -4.19 7.65
N LEU A 28 25.02 -4.85 7.71
CA LEU A 28 23.88 -4.40 8.52
C LEU A 28 23.71 -5.31 9.75
N TYR A 29 24.03 -4.78 10.92
CA TYR A 29 23.71 -5.41 12.20
C TYR A 29 22.32 -4.95 12.63
N VAL A 30 21.39 -5.85 12.82
CA VAL A 30 19.97 -5.50 13.05
C VAL A 30 19.47 -6.10 14.34
N LEU A 31 19.10 -5.25 15.30
CA LEU A 31 18.48 -5.69 16.55
C LEU A 31 17.10 -6.29 16.29
N VAL A 32 16.90 -7.55 16.68
CA VAL A 32 15.67 -8.29 16.43
C VAL A 32 15.26 -9.17 17.63
N ARG A 33 13.96 -9.30 17.84
CA ARG A 33 13.37 -10.29 18.75
C ARG A 33 13.21 -11.66 18.08
N SER A 34 13.12 -11.69 16.75
CA SER A 34 13.01 -12.90 15.94
C SER A 34 13.68 -12.66 14.59
N GLU A 35 14.77 -13.42 14.35
CA GLU A 35 15.45 -13.44 13.05
C GLU A 35 14.55 -13.96 11.94
N GLU A 36 13.78 -15.02 12.21
CA GLU A 36 12.86 -15.62 11.24
C GLU A 36 11.87 -14.58 10.70
N LYS A 37 11.22 -13.85 11.62
CA LYS A 37 10.27 -12.79 11.23
C LYS A 37 10.92 -11.68 10.43
N LEU A 38 12.16 -11.26 10.77
CA LEU A 38 12.89 -10.28 9.97
C LEU A 38 13.13 -10.79 8.56
N ARG A 39 13.64 -12.03 8.43
CA ARG A 39 13.94 -12.62 7.13
C ARG A 39 12.69 -12.81 6.27
N GLU A 40 11.56 -13.23 6.86
CA GLU A 40 10.28 -13.31 6.16
C GLU A 40 9.85 -11.93 5.64
N THR A 41 9.86 -10.90 6.50
CA THR A 41 9.51 -9.54 6.12
C THR A 41 10.38 -9.01 4.97
N LEU A 42 11.69 -9.25 5.01
CA LEU A 42 12.60 -8.82 3.95
C LEU A 42 12.43 -9.63 2.65
N LYS A 43 12.09 -10.92 2.74
CA LYS A 43 11.71 -11.74 1.57
C LYS A 43 10.47 -11.18 0.88
N GLU A 44 9.45 -10.77 1.64
CA GLU A 44 8.26 -10.10 1.10
C GLU A 44 8.61 -8.80 0.37
N MET A 45 9.64 -8.08 0.82
CA MET A 45 10.19 -6.89 0.16
C MET A 45 11.13 -7.19 -1.01
N GLY A 46 11.41 -8.45 -1.28
CA GLY A 46 12.20 -8.85 -2.44
C GLY A 46 13.63 -9.24 -2.17
N TRP A 47 14.07 -9.30 -0.95
CA TRP A 47 15.43 -9.76 -0.64
C TRP A 47 15.62 -11.22 -1.02
N ARG A 48 16.71 -11.50 -1.74
CA ARG A 48 17.14 -12.86 -2.13
C ARG A 48 18.47 -13.22 -1.49
N ASP A 49 19.33 -12.23 -1.29
CA ASP A 49 20.62 -12.36 -0.63
C ASP A 49 20.59 -11.67 0.73
N PHE A 50 21.03 -12.40 1.76
CA PHE A 50 21.09 -11.95 3.14
C PHE A 50 22.53 -11.91 3.65
N SER A 51 23.54 -11.99 2.79
CA SER A 51 24.95 -12.04 3.15
C SER A 51 25.44 -10.82 3.91
N SER A 52 24.84 -9.65 3.62
CA SER A 52 25.11 -8.38 4.29
C SER A 52 24.39 -8.22 5.64
N LEU A 53 23.41 -9.08 5.95
CA LEU A 53 22.55 -8.97 7.13
C LEU A 53 23.08 -9.82 8.27
N VAL A 54 23.33 -9.20 9.42
CA VAL A 54 23.72 -9.86 10.68
C VAL A 54 22.66 -9.59 11.73
N PRO A 55 21.72 -10.52 11.95
CA PRO A 55 20.74 -10.38 13.03
C PRO A 55 21.41 -10.39 14.40
N ILE A 56 21.09 -9.45 15.25
CA ILE A 56 21.52 -9.35 16.65
C ILE A 56 20.30 -9.62 17.54
N GLN A 57 20.34 -10.73 18.24
CA GLN A 57 19.23 -11.08 19.17
C GLN A 57 19.17 -10.09 20.32
N GLY A 58 17.98 -9.48 20.54
CA GLY A 58 17.78 -8.56 21.65
C GLY A 58 16.40 -7.92 21.67
N ASP A 59 16.18 -7.03 22.64
CA ASP A 59 14.92 -6.31 22.82
C ASP A 59 15.19 -4.90 23.37
N LEU A 60 14.62 -3.88 22.74
CA LEU A 60 14.75 -2.48 23.14
C LEU A 60 14.33 -2.18 24.59
N THR A 61 13.49 -3.02 25.15
CA THR A 61 12.96 -2.84 26.51
C THR A 61 13.85 -3.45 27.60
N GLN A 62 14.91 -4.17 27.20
CA GLN A 62 15.80 -4.85 28.14
C GLN A 62 17.09 -4.05 28.40
N PRO A 63 17.71 -4.21 29.59
CA PRO A 63 19.05 -3.68 29.87
C PRO A 63 20.07 -4.17 28.82
N SER A 64 20.98 -3.31 28.44
CA SER A 64 21.93 -3.55 27.32
C SER A 64 21.25 -4.00 26.04
N LEU A 65 19.99 -3.57 25.80
CA LEU A 65 19.14 -3.97 24.67
C LEU A 65 18.89 -5.49 24.61
N GLY A 66 19.09 -6.22 25.72
CA GLY A 66 19.02 -7.68 25.75
C GLY A 66 20.10 -8.38 24.90
N ILE A 67 21.15 -7.67 24.50
CA ILE A 67 22.22 -8.19 23.63
C ILE A 67 23.23 -9.00 24.44
N GLY A 68 23.55 -10.20 23.97
CA GLY A 68 24.57 -11.05 24.57
C GLY A 68 25.99 -10.49 24.42
N SER A 69 26.91 -10.88 25.33
CA SER A 69 28.29 -10.37 25.36
C SER A 69 29.10 -10.67 24.09
N ALA A 70 28.76 -11.74 23.37
CA ALA A 70 29.39 -12.07 22.09
C ALA A 70 28.99 -11.08 21.00
N ASP A 71 27.70 -10.76 20.91
CA ASP A 71 27.16 -9.84 19.93
C ASP A 71 27.53 -8.38 20.25
N LEU A 72 27.62 -8.02 21.54
CA LEU A 72 28.12 -6.69 21.93
C LEU A 72 29.55 -6.44 21.39
N ARG A 73 30.40 -7.46 21.35
CA ARG A 73 31.74 -7.33 20.77
C ARG A 73 31.72 -7.06 19.26
N LEU A 74 30.75 -7.61 18.52
CA LEU A 74 30.57 -7.32 17.10
C LEU A 74 30.21 -5.87 16.85
N LEU A 75 29.50 -5.24 17.80
CA LEU A 75 29.03 -3.88 17.68
C LEU A 75 30.07 -2.82 18.05
N THR A 76 31.25 -3.20 18.57
CA THR A 76 32.33 -2.24 18.86
C THR A 76 32.94 -1.64 17.58
N ASP A 77 32.81 -2.31 16.44
CA ASP A 77 33.39 -1.90 15.16
C ASP A 77 32.39 -1.20 14.22
N VAL A 78 31.18 -0.90 14.70
CA VAL A 78 30.18 -0.19 13.88
C VAL A 78 30.57 1.28 13.68
N GLU A 79 30.37 1.75 12.47
CA GLU A 79 30.69 3.13 12.04
C GLU A 79 29.48 4.06 12.09
N ALA A 80 28.27 3.51 11.95
CA ALA A 80 27.03 4.25 12.11
C ALA A 80 26.01 3.49 12.94
N MET A 81 25.18 4.22 13.68
CA MET A 81 24.03 3.67 14.42
C MET A 81 22.75 4.37 14.00
N ILE A 82 21.70 3.60 13.68
CA ILE A 82 20.38 4.10 13.33
C ILE A 82 19.39 3.62 14.38
N HIS A 83 18.85 4.56 15.16
CA HIS A 83 17.84 4.29 16.17
C HIS A 83 16.46 4.69 15.64
N ALA A 84 15.76 3.74 15.00
CA ALA A 84 14.41 3.89 14.47
C ALA A 84 13.40 2.94 15.18
N GLY A 85 13.81 2.37 16.32
CA GLY A 85 13.00 1.43 17.09
C GLY A 85 11.94 2.11 17.94
N GLY A 86 10.80 1.44 18.05
CA GLY A 86 9.65 1.82 18.88
C GLY A 86 8.33 1.63 18.13
N PRO A 87 7.26 1.20 18.82
CA PRO A 87 5.96 1.04 18.20
C PRO A 87 5.34 2.40 17.87
N MET A 88 4.50 2.42 16.85
CA MET A 88 3.66 3.57 16.54
C MET A 88 2.28 3.38 17.20
N ASP A 89 2.28 3.42 18.53
CA ASP A 89 1.08 3.26 19.34
C ASP A 89 0.90 4.46 20.27
N ILE A 90 -0.01 5.35 19.93
CA ILE A 90 -0.34 6.55 20.72
C ILE A 90 -1.07 6.25 22.03
N LEU A 91 -1.50 4.99 22.22
CA LEU A 91 -2.25 4.55 23.40
C LEU A 91 -1.36 3.88 24.47
N LEU A 92 -0.04 3.85 24.26
CA LEU A 92 0.90 3.33 25.26
C LEU A 92 0.72 4.02 26.62
N SER A 93 0.80 3.22 27.67
CA SER A 93 0.92 3.73 29.04
C SER A 93 2.22 4.51 29.23
N ALA A 94 2.29 5.32 30.29
CA ALA A 94 3.48 6.11 30.57
C ALA A 94 4.73 5.23 30.81
N ASP A 95 4.57 4.09 31.47
CA ASP A 95 5.68 3.18 31.77
C ASP A 95 6.15 2.45 30.51
N GLU A 96 5.24 1.95 29.68
CA GLU A 96 5.58 1.32 28.39
C GLU A 96 6.28 2.32 27.46
N ALA A 97 5.75 3.54 27.33
CA ALA A 97 6.36 4.58 26.53
C ALA A 97 7.76 4.96 27.03
N ARG A 98 7.95 5.06 28.34
CA ARG A 98 9.27 5.32 28.97
C ARG A 98 10.25 4.20 28.64
N GLN A 99 9.82 2.95 28.78
CA GLN A 99 10.64 1.77 28.53
C GLN A 99 11.13 1.73 27.06
N VAL A 100 10.19 1.89 26.14
CA VAL A 100 10.47 1.72 24.72
C VAL A 100 11.23 2.90 24.13
N PHE A 101 10.99 4.14 24.57
CA PHE A 101 11.63 5.32 23.97
C PHE A 101 12.79 5.84 24.81
N LEU A 102 12.57 6.22 26.06
CA LEU A 102 13.60 6.88 26.86
C LEU A 102 14.68 5.90 27.35
N ASN A 103 14.28 4.73 27.85
CA ASN A 103 15.26 3.77 28.34
C ASN A 103 16.05 3.15 27.18
N SER A 104 15.39 2.81 26.06
CA SER A 104 16.12 2.33 24.87
C SER A 104 17.12 3.36 24.33
N ALA A 105 16.78 4.66 24.35
CA ALA A 105 17.69 5.72 23.97
C ALA A 105 18.91 5.80 24.90
N ARG A 106 18.73 5.54 26.20
CA ARG A 106 19.84 5.47 27.16
C ARG A 106 20.77 4.30 26.86
N GLU A 107 20.22 3.10 26.62
CA GLU A 107 20.99 1.92 26.26
C GLU A 107 21.73 2.11 24.94
N MET A 108 21.09 2.73 23.95
CA MET A 108 21.74 3.07 22.67
C MET A 108 22.88 4.08 22.86
N ALA A 109 22.71 5.07 23.71
CA ALA A 109 23.76 6.04 24.02
C ALA A 109 24.95 5.39 24.74
N ASP A 110 24.68 4.43 25.64
CA ASP A 110 25.72 3.67 26.33
C ASP A 110 26.50 2.76 25.36
N LEU A 111 25.80 2.14 24.41
CA LEU A 111 26.44 1.36 23.34
C LEU A 111 27.28 2.27 22.43
N ALA A 112 26.76 3.43 22.04
CA ALA A 112 27.47 4.41 21.19
C ALA A 112 28.79 4.85 21.82
N ARG A 113 28.81 5.14 23.14
CA ARG A 113 30.03 5.51 23.87
C ARG A 113 31.08 4.40 23.98
N ARG A 114 30.64 3.14 23.87
CA ARG A 114 31.52 1.95 23.88
C ARG A 114 31.99 1.54 22.48
N SER A 115 31.55 2.21 21.43
CA SER A 115 31.88 1.92 20.04
C SER A 115 32.90 2.96 19.52
N PRO A 116 34.20 2.70 19.63
CA PRO A 116 35.24 3.70 19.35
C PRO A 116 35.36 4.08 17.87
N ARG A 117 34.80 3.28 16.97
CA ARG A 117 34.76 3.54 15.52
C ARG A 117 33.50 4.27 15.07
N LEU A 118 32.57 4.53 15.99
CA LEU A 118 31.32 5.21 15.66
C LEU A 118 31.56 6.65 15.22
N GLN A 119 31.17 6.96 14.00
CA GLN A 119 31.31 8.26 13.35
C GLN A 119 29.99 9.02 13.28
N HIS A 120 28.86 8.31 13.32
CA HIS A 120 27.54 8.90 13.11
C HIS A 120 26.44 8.20 13.90
N PHE A 121 25.61 8.96 14.58
CA PHE A 121 24.38 8.47 15.20
C PHE A 121 23.16 9.13 14.53
N ILE A 122 22.22 8.33 14.03
CA ILE A 122 21.00 8.78 13.37
C ILE A 122 19.80 8.38 14.25
N HIS A 123 19.01 9.37 14.68
CA HIS A 123 17.85 9.15 15.54
C HIS A 123 16.55 9.55 14.87
N VAL A 124 15.58 8.64 14.78
CA VAL A 124 14.26 8.90 14.17
C VAL A 124 13.26 9.26 15.26
N VAL A 125 12.72 10.48 15.20
CA VAL A 125 11.77 10.98 16.19
C VAL A 125 10.41 11.24 15.55
N GLY A 126 10.15 12.46 15.07
CA GLY A 126 8.90 12.88 14.45
C GLY A 126 8.79 14.39 14.42
N PHE A 127 8.11 14.91 13.40
CA PHE A 127 8.07 16.34 13.06
C PHE A 127 7.53 17.28 14.17
N LYS A 128 6.88 16.73 15.19
CA LYS A 128 6.37 17.51 16.32
C LYS A 128 7.40 17.70 17.45
N SER A 129 8.61 17.11 17.34
CA SER A 129 9.67 17.35 18.33
C SER A 129 9.99 18.84 18.41
N PRO A 130 10.00 19.43 19.62
CA PRO A 130 10.27 20.85 19.80
C PRO A 130 11.75 21.18 19.78
N TYR A 131 12.65 20.19 19.67
CA TYR A 131 14.09 20.38 19.81
C TYR A 131 14.81 20.49 18.47
N SER A 132 15.86 21.32 18.45
CA SER A 132 16.79 21.51 17.34
C SER A 132 18.18 21.86 17.88
N GLU A 133 19.18 22.00 17.01
CA GLU A 133 20.55 22.42 17.38
C GLU A 133 20.59 23.80 18.02
N GLN A 134 19.66 24.68 17.62
CA GLN A 134 19.53 26.04 18.15
C GLN A 134 18.78 26.07 19.49
N ASN A 135 18.12 24.96 19.84
CA ASN A 135 17.21 24.88 20.98
C ASN A 135 17.39 23.55 21.73
N ASP A 136 18.60 23.29 22.22
CA ASP A 136 19.00 22.03 22.87
C ASP A 136 18.53 21.91 24.32
N GLY A 137 17.41 22.50 24.69
CA GLY A 137 16.81 22.25 26.00
C GLY A 137 16.01 23.36 26.61
N VAL A 138 15.88 24.52 26.00
CA VAL A 138 14.99 25.58 26.47
C VAL A 138 14.03 25.95 25.36
N SER A 139 12.94 25.16 25.23
CA SER A 139 11.85 25.57 24.35
C SER A 139 11.12 26.76 24.98
N PRO A 140 10.95 27.90 24.27
CA PRO A 140 10.05 28.98 24.70
C PRO A 140 8.58 28.49 24.79
N GLN A 141 8.29 27.28 24.31
CA GLN A 141 6.98 26.62 24.36
C GLN A 141 6.95 25.48 25.38
N ALA A 142 7.60 25.63 26.52
CA ALA A 142 7.68 24.64 27.63
C ALA A 142 6.31 24.12 28.16
N ASP A 143 5.20 24.67 27.67
CA ASP A 143 3.86 24.27 28.08
C ASP A 143 3.30 23.04 27.30
N HIS A 144 3.96 22.60 26.21
CA HIS A 144 3.51 21.44 25.45
C HIS A 144 3.85 20.10 26.12
N GLY A 145 4.88 20.05 26.98
CA GLY A 145 5.33 18.81 27.64
C GLY A 145 4.36 18.24 28.68
N HIS A 146 3.54 19.06 29.32
CA HIS A 146 2.62 18.61 30.36
C HIS A 146 1.28 18.05 29.86
N LYS A 147 0.88 18.37 28.61
CA LYS A 147 -0.40 17.94 28.01
C LYS A 147 -0.24 16.90 26.90
N ALA A 148 1.00 16.59 26.49
CA ALA A 148 1.25 15.59 25.46
C ALA A 148 0.94 14.18 25.95
N PRO A 149 0.41 13.28 25.09
CA PRO A 149 0.27 11.87 25.41
C PRO A 149 1.61 11.26 25.83
N PRO A 150 1.60 10.20 26.69
CA PRO A 150 2.84 9.57 27.16
C PRO A 150 3.79 9.16 26.02
N TYR A 151 3.23 8.67 24.92
CA TYR A 151 3.96 8.34 23.69
C TYR A 151 4.80 9.52 23.18
N GLU A 152 4.20 10.68 22.96
CA GLU A 152 4.91 11.87 22.43
C GLU A 152 5.90 12.40 23.45
N LYS A 153 5.48 12.47 24.71
CA LYS A 153 6.33 12.94 25.82
C LYS A 153 7.64 12.15 25.91
N MET A 154 7.56 10.83 25.92
CA MET A 154 8.74 9.98 26.04
C MET A 154 9.63 10.01 24.79
N LYS A 155 9.06 10.14 23.62
CA LYS A 155 9.82 10.37 22.37
C LYS A 155 10.60 11.68 22.41
N PHE A 156 10.01 12.77 22.88
CA PHE A 156 10.67 14.05 22.98
C PHE A 156 11.73 14.08 24.09
N GLU A 157 11.46 13.41 25.22
CA GLU A 157 12.47 13.23 26.26
C GLU A 157 13.68 12.41 25.77
N SER A 158 13.45 11.38 24.95
CA SER A 158 14.54 10.60 24.34
C SER A 158 15.36 11.42 23.34
N ASP A 159 14.72 12.26 22.52
CA ASP A 159 15.38 13.17 21.60
C ASP A 159 16.31 14.14 22.36
N LEU A 160 15.77 14.83 23.38
CA LEU A 160 16.55 15.75 24.20
C LEU A 160 17.72 15.05 24.90
N PHE A 161 17.48 13.84 25.43
CA PHE A 161 18.52 13.05 26.08
C PHE A 161 19.65 12.71 25.13
N LEU A 162 19.34 12.20 23.92
CA LEU A 162 20.34 11.86 22.92
C LEU A 162 21.12 13.09 22.41
N ARG A 163 20.46 14.21 22.16
CA ARG A 163 21.14 15.46 21.78
C ARG A 163 22.21 15.86 22.78
N ARG A 164 21.88 15.87 24.07
CA ARG A 164 22.81 16.20 25.15
C ARG A 164 23.95 15.19 25.26
N THR A 165 23.63 13.91 25.22
CA THR A 165 24.61 12.83 25.41
C THR A 165 25.58 12.74 24.23
N MET A 166 25.09 12.79 22.98
CA MET A 166 25.95 12.73 21.78
C MET A 166 26.87 13.96 21.69
N LYS A 167 26.35 15.16 21.99
CA LYS A 167 27.15 16.39 22.08
C LYS A 167 28.28 16.28 23.11
N GLN A 168 27.99 15.75 24.31
CA GLN A 168 29.01 15.51 25.35
C GLN A 168 30.06 14.46 24.94
N SER A 169 29.65 13.48 24.15
CA SER A 169 30.55 12.41 23.68
C SER A 169 31.30 12.77 22.39
N GLY A 170 31.02 13.91 21.77
CA GLY A 170 31.63 14.31 20.50
C GLY A 170 31.20 13.46 19.31
N ILE A 171 30.07 12.73 19.41
CA ILE A 171 29.53 11.90 18.34
C ILE A 171 28.52 12.73 17.53
N PRO A 172 28.72 12.88 16.20
CA PRO A 172 27.76 13.58 15.35
C PRO A 172 26.38 12.92 15.38
N LEU A 173 25.33 13.74 15.59
CA LEU A 173 23.93 13.29 15.70
C LEU A 173 23.07 13.92 14.61
N SER A 174 22.51 13.11 13.76
CA SER A 174 21.43 13.50 12.85
C SER A 174 20.08 13.10 13.42
N VAL A 175 19.22 14.07 13.69
CA VAL A 175 17.85 13.82 14.13
C VAL A 175 16.90 13.91 12.94
N VAL A 176 16.28 12.80 12.60
CA VAL A 176 15.33 12.69 11.49
C VAL A 176 13.91 12.79 12.03
N ASN A 177 13.19 13.80 11.61
CA ASN A 177 11.82 14.10 12.01
C ASN A 177 10.84 13.87 10.85
N PRO A 178 10.44 12.60 10.56
CA PRO A 178 9.44 12.36 9.53
C PRO A 178 8.09 12.94 9.96
N SER A 179 7.36 13.46 8.99
CA SER A 179 5.96 13.85 9.14
C SER A 179 5.07 12.60 9.20
N VAL A 180 3.79 12.71 8.83
CA VAL A 180 2.91 11.54 8.75
C VAL A 180 3.37 10.65 7.61
N VAL A 181 3.96 9.50 7.98
CA VAL A 181 4.51 8.55 7.01
C VAL A 181 3.38 7.79 6.32
N ILE A 182 3.37 7.85 5.00
CA ILE A 182 2.41 7.18 4.13
C ILE A 182 3.08 6.06 3.34
N GLY A 183 2.33 5.35 2.50
CA GLY A 183 2.81 4.23 1.72
C GLY A 183 3.99 4.55 0.80
N ASP A 184 4.61 3.51 0.26
CA ASP A 184 5.70 3.59 -0.72
C ASP A 184 5.30 4.44 -1.93
N SER A 185 6.19 5.30 -2.41
CA SER A 185 5.90 6.30 -3.45
C SER A 185 5.60 5.70 -4.81
N ARG A 186 6.07 4.48 -5.08
CA ARG A 186 5.91 3.78 -6.36
C ARG A 186 4.71 2.84 -6.36
N SER A 187 4.46 2.15 -5.27
CA SER A 187 3.44 1.10 -5.16
C SER A 187 2.21 1.52 -4.36
N GLY A 188 2.29 2.60 -3.56
CA GLY A 188 1.25 3.00 -2.64
C GLY A 188 1.10 2.09 -1.41
N ILE A 189 1.85 0.99 -1.34
CA ILE A 189 1.71 -0.03 -0.29
C ILE A 189 2.02 0.58 1.06
N THR A 190 1.05 0.52 1.98
CA THR A 190 1.23 0.95 3.36
C THR A 190 0.70 -0.09 4.33
N GLU A 191 1.44 -0.36 5.41
CA GLU A 191 0.96 -1.24 6.47
C GLU A 191 0.38 -0.48 7.66
N GLN A 192 0.53 0.83 7.65
CA GLN A 192 0.01 1.69 8.72
C GLN A 192 -1.38 2.20 8.39
N THR A 193 -2.38 1.71 9.12
CA THR A 193 -3.76 2.22 9.09
C THR A 193 -4.00 3.38 10.07
N GLY A 194 -3.02 3.72 10.91
CA GLY A 194 -2.99 4.92 11.76
C GLY A 194 -2.70 6.19 10.96
N GLY A 195 -2.63 7.33 11.61
CA GLY A 195 -2.30 8.61 10.97
C GLY A 195 -3.16 8.93 9.75
N PHE A 196 -2.59 8.89 8.55
CA PHE A 196 -3.31 9.14 7.31
C PHE A 196 -4.47 8.16 7.06
N GLY A 197 -4.33 6.90 7.48
CA GLY A 197 -5.40 5.89 7.36
C GLY A 197 -6.64 6.24 8.17
N LEU A 198 -6.50 6.92 9.31
CA LEU A 198 -7.65 7.43 10.09
C LEU A 198 -8.41 8.50 9.30
N LEU A 199 -7.70 9.40 8.60
CA LEU A 199 -8.33 10.40 7.74
C LEU A 199 -9.07 9.73 6.56
N VAL A 200 -8.42 8.78 5.87
CA VAL A 200 -9.05 8.00 4.80
C VAL A 200 -10.30 7.29 5.31
N ASN A 201 -10.23 6.65 6.49
CA ASN A 201 -11.39 5.98 7.10
C ASN A 201 -12.54 6.94 7.43
N ALA A 202 -12.25 8.14 7.94
CA ALA A 202 -13.25 9.16 8.22
C ALA A 202 -13.95 9.64 6.95
N VAL A 203 -13.18 9.90 5.89
CA VAL A 203 -13.72 10.34 4.60
C VAL A 203 -14.58 9.25 3.96
N ARG A 204 -14.09 8.00 3.88
CA ARG A 204 -14.85 6.89 3.26
C ARG A 204 -16.18 6.59 3.96
N ARG A 205 -16.27 6.89 5.26
CA ARG A 205 -17.50 6.76 6.06
C ARG A 205 -18.43 7.97 5.96
N ASN A 206 -18.13 8.96 5.09
CA ASN A 206 -18.83 10.24 4.98
C ASN A 206 -18.89 11.06 6.29
N MET A 207 -17.88 10.92 7.15
CA MET A 207 -17.83 11.66 8.42
C MET A 207 -17.18 13.03 8.28
N MET A 208 -16.60 13.33 7.12
CA MET A 208 -15.91 14.59 6.81
C MET A 208 -16.79 15.48 5.91
N GLY A 209 -17.96 15.85 6.39
CA GLY A 209 -18.86 16.79 5.68
C GLY A 209 -18.32 18.24 5.67
N LEU A 210 -17.44 18.57 6.61
CA LEU A 210 -16.74 19.85 6.76
C LEU A 210 -15.24 19.60 6.96
N VAL A 211 -14.41 20.51 6.44
CA VAL A 211 -12.95 20.48 6.58
C VAL A 211 -12.54 21.07 7.93
N PRO A 212 -11.84 20.34 8.82
CA PRO A 212 -11.37 20.90 10.07
C PRO A 212 -10.30 21.98 9.84
N GLY A 213 -10.51 23.17 10.41
CA GLY A 213 -9.55 24.26 10.34
C GLY A 213 -9.46 25.00 9.01
N GLY A 214 -10.11 24.51 7.95
CA GLY A 214 -10.08 25.12 6.63
C GLY A 214 -8.68 25.10 6.00
N ASP A 215 -8.37 26.12 5.18
CA ASP A 215 -7.13 26.21 4.41
C ASP A 215 -5.92 26.68 5.26
N ASP A 216 -6.14 27.17 6.49
CA ASP A 216 -5.06 27.53 7.41
C ASP A 216 -4.28 26.32 7.92
N TYR A 217 -4.90 25.14 7.91
CA TYR A 217 -4.35 23.90 8.41
C TYR A 217 -3.95 22.98 7.26
N TRP A 218 -2.96 22.12 7.51
CA TRP A 218 -2.49 21.12 6.57
C TRP A 218 -2.04 19.87 7.31
N LEU A 219 -1.93 18.76 6.59
CA LEU A 219 -1.40 17.51 7.07
C LEU A 219 -0.08 17.25 6.34
N PRO A 220 1.09 17.43 6.99
CA PRO A 220 2.35 17.11 6.36
C PRO A 220 2.49 15.60 6.16
N LEU A 221 2.88 15.21 4.94
CA LEU A 221 3.03 13.82 4.53
C LEU A 221 4.45 13.54 4.05
N VAL A 222 4.89 12.28 4.17
CA VAL A 222 6.13 11.78 3.57
C VAL A 222 5.97 10.31 3.22
N HIS A 223 6.50 9.86 2.08
CA HIS A 223 6.53 8.46 1.71
C HIS A 223 7.56 7.67 2.53
N VAL A 224 7.26 6.41 2.85
CA VAL A 224 8.14 5.57 3.67
C VAL A 224 9.48 5.28 3.00
N ASP A 225 9.50 5.05 1.71
CA ASP A 225 10.71 4.87 0.91
C ASP A 225 11.55 6.16 0.81
N HIS A 226 10.91 7.35 0.85
CA HIS A 226 11.60 8.63 0.94
C HIS A 226 12.30 8.81 2.29
N VAL A 227 11.63 8.44 3.38
CA VAL A 227 12.27 8.42 4.72
C VAL A 227 13.48 7.49 4.72
N ALA A 228 13.33 6.31 4.13
CA ALA A 228 14.39 5.32 4.05
C ALA A 228 15.58 5.78 3.21
N ALA A 229 15.32 6.34 2.02
CA ALA A 229 16.36 6.88 1.15
C ALA A 229 17.13 8.03 1.81
N PHE A 230 16.43 8.90 2.53
CA PHE A 230 17.06 10.00 3.27
C PHE A 230 17.96 9.50 4.40
N ILE A 231 17.50 8.52 5.18
CA ILE A 231 18.30 7.91 6.27
C ILE A 231 19.52 7.19 5.69
N ALA A 232 19.38 6.48 4.57
CA ALA A 232 20.49 5.84 3.90
C ALA A 232 21.54 6.87 3.42
N ALA A 233 21.09 7.97 2.80
CA ALA A 233 21.97 9.07 2.39
C ALA A 233 22.74 9.68 3.58
N LEU A 234 22.08 9.87 4.74
CA LEU A 234 22.78 10.31 5.93
C LEU A 234 23.81 9.31 6.45
N ALA A 235 23.51 8.01 6.37
CA ALA A 235 24.45 6.97 6.81
C ALA A 235 25.70 6.86 5.92
N GLU A 236 25.63 7.38 4.69
CA GLU A 236 26.71 7.44 3.71
C GLU A 236 27.52 8.75 3.76
N GLU A 237 27.20 9.66 4.69
CA GLU A 237 27.91 10.93 4.83
C GLU A 237 29.34 10.72 5.34
N ASP A 238 30.35 11.17 4.56
CA ASP A 238 31.76 11.12 4.95
C ASP A 238 32.08 12.02 6.15
N ARG A 239 31.33 13.10 6.30
CA ARG A 239 31.51 14.11 7.37
C ARG A 239 30.16 14.46 7.97
N PRO A 240 29.60 13.57 8.80
CA PRO A 240 28.31 13.81 9.41
C PRO A 240 28.38 15.02 10.37
N VAL A 241 27.28 15.76 10.42
CA VAL A 241 27.13 16.94 11.27
C VAL A 241 25.96 16.77 12.23
N ASN A 242 25.97 17.56 13.33
CA ASN A 242 24.80 17.67 14.16
C ASN A 242 23.74 18.51 13.43
N ASP A 243 22.63 17.90 13.05
CA ASP A 243 21.52 18.62 12.40
C ASP A 243 20.17 17.94 12.63
N THR A 244 19.11 18.71 12.41
CA THR A 244 17.72 18.27 12.50
C THR A 244 17.03 18.39 11.16
N TYR A 245 16.51 17.25 10.69
CA TYR A 245 15.91 17.12 9.36
C TYR A 245 14.41 16.87 9.45
N PHE A 246 13.60 17.83 9.01
CA PHE A 246 12.16 17.67 8.90
C PHE A 246 11.82 17.06 7.53
N LEU A 247 11.38 15.80 7.52
CA LEU A 247 11.02 15.11 6.28
C LEU A 247 9.55 15.37 5.96
N LEU A 248 9.35 16.46 5.24
CA LEU A 248 8.06 16.94 4.73
C LEU A 248 8.33 17.94 3.59
N ASP A 249 7.31 18.25 2.82
CA ASP A 249 7.37 19.31 1.83
C ASP A 249 6.99 20.67 2.47
N ASN A 250 7.33 21.77 1.80
CA ASN A 250 6.87 23.08 2.23
C ASN A 250 5.35 23.14 2.23
N LYS A 251 4.76 23.84 3.19
CA LYS A 251 3.29 23.99 3.28
C LYS A 251 2.67 24.53 1.98
N LYS A 252 3.37 25.44 1.29
CA LYS A 252 2.90 26.04 0.03
C LYS A 252 2.88 25.06 -1.14
N GLU A 253 3.71 24.01 -1.08
CA GLU A 253 3.84 22.97 -2.10
C GLU A 253 2.97 21.74 -1.78
N SER A 254 2.47 21.68 -0.55
CA SER A 254 1.61 20.59 -0.05
C SER A 254 0.14 20.91 -0.28
N PRO A 255 -0.71 19.89 -0.54
CA PRO A 255 -2.14 20.10 -0.65
C PRO A 255 -2.71 20.63 0.68
N GLY A 256 -3.53 21.69 0.62
CA GLY A 256 -4.32 22.13 1.76
C GLY A 256 -5.32 21.07 2.20
N MET A 257 -5.84 21.17 3.43
CA MET A 257 -6.77 20.16 3.98
C MET A 257 -7.99 19.92 3.09
N LYS A 258 -8.55 20.97 2.48
CA LYS A 258 -9.71 20.86 1.57
C LYS A 258 -9.37 20.06 0.31
N GLU A 259 -8.22 20.33 -0.29
CA GLU A 259 -7.73 19.64 -1.47
C GLU A 259 -7.40 18.17 -1.16
N LEU A 260 -6.69 17.91 -0.05
CA LEU A 260 -6.35 16.56 0.40
C LEU A 260 -7.61 15.72 0.66
N ILE A 261 -8.56 16.24 1.44
CA ILE A 261 -9.83 15.53 1.71
C ILE A 261 -10.64 15.38 0.42
N GLY A 262 -10.62 16.38 -0.47
CA GLY A 262 -11.25 16.31 -1.80
C GLY A 262 -10.65 15.19 -2.67
N THR A 263 -9.33 15.03 -2.66
CA THR A 263 -8.63 13.94 -3.36
C THR A 263 -9.01 12.59 -2.78
N ILE A 264 -8.97 12.42 -1.45
CA ILE A 264 -9.41 11.18 -0.80
C ILE A 264 -10.87 10.87 -1.14
N ALA A 265 -11.78 11.86 -1.03
CA ALA A 265 -13.21 11.68 -1.30
C ALA A 265 -13.46 11.23 -2.74
N ARG A 266 -12.71 11.77 -3.69
CA ARG A 266 -12.76 11.40 -5.11
C ARG A 266 -12.32 9.95 -5.31
N GLU A 267 -11.19 9.56 -4.71
CA GLU A 267 -10.66 8.19 -4.83
C GLU A 267 -11.56 7.14 -4.16
N VAL A 268 -12.08 7.42 -2.96
CA VAL A 268 -13.02 6.49 -2.30
C VAL A 268 -14.47 6.64 -2.78
N ARG A 269 -14.72 7.50 -3.79
CA ARG A 269 -16.01 7.70 -4.47
C ARG A 269 -17.15 8.10 -3.52
N VAL A 270 -16.85 9.05 -2.62
CA VAL A 270 -17.84 9.68 -1.73
C VAL A 270 -17.95 11.18 -2.01
N ARG A 271 -18.93 11.83 -1.41
CA ARG A 271 -19.10 13.28 -1.57
C ARG A 271 -17.95 14.04 -0.90
N ALA A 272 -17.37 14.99 -1.61
CA ALA A 272 -16.41 15.93 -1.04
C ALA A 272 -17.08 16.85 0.00
N PRO A 273 -16.33 17.35 1.01
CA PRO A 273 -16.84 18.29 1.99
C PRO A 273 -17.29 19.59 1.31
N LYS A 274 -18.39 20.19 1.83
CA LYS A 274 -18.98 21.39 1.24
C LYS A 274 -18.49 22.70 1.86
N GLY A 275 -17.80 22.64 2.99
CA GLY A 275 -17.32 23.81 3.72
C GLY A 275 -16.27 23.45 4.74
N SER A 276 -15.93 24.39 5.63
CA SER A 276 -14.98 24.21 6.73
C SER A 276 -15.65 24.46 8.08
N ALA A 277 -15.08 23.88 9.13
CA ALA A 277 -15.45 24.13 10.51
C ALA A 277 -14.20 24.58 11.31
N PRO A 278 -14.35 25.47 12.31
CA PRO A 278 -13.24 25.84 13.18
C PRO A 278 -12.59 24.61 13.82
N TYR A 279 -11.26 24.53 13.77
CA TYR A 279 -10.49 23.41 14.31
C TYR A 279 -10.84 23.13 15.79
N GLY A 280 -10.93 24.18 16.62
CA GLY A 280 -11.28 24.07 18.04
C GLY A 280 -12.66 23.46 18.29
N LEU A 281 -13.63 23.76 17.42
CA LEU A 281 -14.98 23.19 17.52
C LEU A 281 -14.96 21.68 17.23
N VAL A 282 -14.28 21.26 16.16
CA VAL A 282 -14.16 19.84 15.80
C VAL A 282 -13.44 19.06 16.89
N LYS A 283 -12.28 19.59 17.37
CA LYS A 283 -11.52 18.97 18.46
C LYS A 283 -12.33 18.91 19.76
N GLY A 284 -13.10 19.94 20.08
CA GLY A 284 -14.01 19.98 21.23
C GLY A 284 -15.08 18.89 21.17
N LEU A 285 -15.73 18.71 20.03
CA LEU A 285 -16.72 17.65 19.82
C LEU A 285 -16.12 16.24 19.98
N LEU A 286 -14.91 16.01 19.45
CA LEU A 286 -14.21 14.73 19.62
C LEU A 286 -13.87 14.47 21.11
N ASN A 287 -13.46 15.51 21.85
CA ASN A 287 -13.17 15.41 23.28
C ASN A 287 -14.43 15.11 24.12
N LEU A 288 -15.60 15.58 23.70
CA LEU A 288 -16.90 15.31 24.35
C LEU A 288 -17.45 13.90 24.06
N GLY A 289 -16.67 13.03 23.42
CA GLY A 289 -17.04 11.64 23.19
C GLY A 289 -17.56 11.31 21.80
N ALA A 290 -17.75 12.29 20.92
CA ALA A 290 -18.11 12.03 19.52
C ALA A 290 -17.06 11.13 18.82
N GLY A 291 -15.79 11.21 19.23
CA GLY A 291 -14.73 10.36 18.73
C GLY A 291 -14.97 8.86 18.93
N LYS A 292 -15.51 8.45 20.10
CA LYS A 292 -15.86 7.05 20.38
C LYS A 292 -16.98 6.56 19.47
N LEU A 293 -18.01 7.38 19.26
CA LEU A 293 -19.13 7.05 18.39
C LEU A 293 -18.72 6.96 16.92
N LEU A 294 -17.75 7.80 16.52
CA LEU A 294 -17.25 7.88 15.16
C LEU A 294 -16.06 6.93 14.89
N GLY A 295 -15.50 6.29 15.94
CA GLY A 295 -14.30 5.45 15.81
C GLY A 295 -13.05 6.25 15.42
N LEU A 296 -13.00 7.55 15.82
CA LEU A 296 -11.86 8.44 15.60
C LEU A 296 -11.24 8.79 16.96
N PRO A 297 -9.99 8.40 17.21
CA PRO A 297 -9.26 8.87 18.38
C PRO A 297 -9.18 10.41 18.34
N LYS A 298 -9.35 11.06 19.50
CA LYS A 298 -9.23 12.53 19.58
C LYS A 298 -7.82 13.02 19.18
N GLU A 299 -6.84 12.19 19.37
CA GLU A 299 -5.43 12.41 19.03
C GLU A 299 -5.19 12.46 17.51
N SER A 300 -6.11 11.95 16.68
CA SER A 300 -6.02 12.00 15.22
C SER A 300 -5.97 13.43 14.67
N MET A 301 -6.57 14.38 15.40
CA MET A 301 -6.53 15.80 15.05
C MET A 301 -5.15 16.44 15.29
N ASP A 302 -4.32 15.87 16.14
CA ASP A 302 -3.04 16.46 16.53
C ASP A 302 -1.99 16.38 15.42
N PHE A 303 -2.22 15.59 14.37
CA PHE A 303 -1.37 15.54 13.17
C PHE A 303 -1.65 16.70 12.19
N ILE A 304 -2.78 17.37 12.32
CA ILE A 304 -3.18 18.51 11.50
C ILE A 304 -2.61 19.78 12.15
N VAL A 305 -1.77 20.50 11.43
CA VAL A 305 -1.00 21.63 11.98
C VAL A 305 -1.18 22.91 11.16
N ARG A 306 -0.87 24.06 11.78
CA ARG A 306 -0.76 25.38 11.10
C ARG A 306 0.68 25.74 10.81
N THR A 307 1.60 25.22 11.62
CA THR A 307 3.03 25.55 11.63
C THR A 307 3.69 25.17 10.31
N GLU A 308 4.61 26.00 9.84
CA GLU A 308 5.60 25.68 8.82
C GLU A 308 6.86 25.16 9.50
N PHE A 309 7.57 24.26 8.84
CA PHE A 309 8.78 23.63 9.37
C PHE A 309 9.98 23.99 8.48
N PRO A 310 11.19 24.13 9.06
CA PRO A 310 12.39 24.41 8.27
C PRO A 310 12.78 23.18 7.45
N THR A 311 12.88 23.34 6.12
CA THR A 311 13.25 22.27 5.19
C THR A 311 14.63 22.44 4.56
N ALA A 312 15.35 23.52 4.90
CA ALA A 312 16.64 23.85 4.28
C ALA A 312 17.68 22.72 4.41
N SER A 313 17.82 22.14 5.61
CA SER A 313 18.75 21.02 5.87
C SER A 313 18.36 19.77 5.05
N LYS A 314 17.05 19.45 4.97
CA LYS A 314 16.56 18.35 4.10
C LYS A 314 16.95 18.60 2.64
N LEU A 315 16.64 19.78 2.11
CA LEU A 315 16.91 20.13 0.70
C LEU A 315 18.40 20.10 0.38
N ALA A 316 19.27 20.48 1.31
CA ALA A 316 20.73 20.40 1.13
C ALA A 316 21.22 18.95 0.97
N VAL A 317 20.70 18.02 1.77
CA VAL A 317 20.99 16.58 1.63
C VAL A 317 20.43 16.02 0.33
N GLU A 318 19.19 16.37 -0.03
CA GLU A 318 18.58 15.96 -1.30
C GLU A 318 19.42 16.41 -2.51
N ALA A 319 19.84 17.67 -2.52
CA ALA A 319 20.68 18.20 -3.60
C ALA A 319 22.04 17.50 -3.68
N LYS A 320 22.66 17.22 -2.53
CA LYS A 320 23.97 16.53 -2.46
C LYS A 320 23.90 15.09 -2.98
N HIS A 321 22.84 14.36 -2.67
CA HIS A 321 22.67 12.95 -3.02
C HIS A 321 21.79 12.72 -4.27
N GLY A 322 21.34 13.79 -4.95
CA GLY A 322 20.49 13.69 -6.13
C GLY A 322 19.10 13.10 -5.84
N LEU A 323 18.59 13.31 -4.63
CA LEU A 323 17.28 12.82 -4.22
C LEU A 323 16.18 13.83 -4.56
N ASN A 324 14.98 13.31 -4.84
CA ASN A 324 13.74 14.09 -4.91
C ASN A 324 12.68 13.38 -4.06
N LEU A 325 12.46 13.88 -2.84
CA LEU A 325 11.65 13.22 -1.82
C LEU A 325 10.32 13.95 -1.58
N SER A 326 9.81 14.66 -2.57
CA SER A 326 8.50 15.33 -2.47
C SER A 326 7.34 14.35 -2.64
N VAL A 327 6.22 14.64 -1.96
CA VAL A 327 4.97 13.88 -2.09
C VAL A 327 4.21 14.39 -3.31
N SER A 328 4.20 13.61 -4.38
CA SER A 328 3.52 13.98 -5.61
C SER A 328 2.03 13.61 -5.59
N SER A 329 1.19 14.45 -6.19
CA SER A 329 -0.25 14.20 -6.34
C SER A 329 -0.58 12.86 -7.04
N PRO A 330 0.21 12.37 -8.03
CA PRO A 330 -0.06 11.08 -8.69
C PRO A 330 0.08 9.84 -7.79
N THR A 331 0.83 9.90 -6.69
CA THR A 331 1.04 8.74 -5.80
C THR A 331 -0.03 8.58 -4.73
N LEU A 332 -0.68 9.68 -4.32
CA LEU A 332 -1.72 9.65 -3.30
C LEU A 332 -2.90 8.72 -3.61
N PRO A 333 -3.41 8.63 -4.86
CA PRO A 333 -4.47 7.69 -5.22
C PRO A 333 -4.13 6.24 -4.91
N LEU A 334 -2.90 5.78 -5.18
CA LEU A 334 -2.44 4.42 -4.86
C LEU A 334 -2.44 4.17 -3.34
N VAL A 335 -1.92 5.12 -2.56
CA VAL A 335 -1.92 5.03 -1.09
C VAL A 335 -3.34 4.99 -0.53
N VAL A 336 -4.25 5.83 -1.06
CA VAL A 336 -5.66 5.87 -0.62
C VAL A 336 -6.37 4.56 -0.94
N ALA A 337 -6.14 3.99 -2.13
CA ALA A 337 -6.75 2.74 -2.56
C ALA A 337 -6.23 1.54 -1.73
N ASP A 338 -4.92 1.48 -1.46
CA ASP A 338 -4.34 0.45 -0.59
C ASP A 338 -4.87 0.55 0.84
N LEU A 339 -5.00 1.75 1.40
CA LEU A 339 -5.62 1.97 2.71
C LEU A 339 -7.09 1.57 2.74
N ASP A 340 -7.87 1.96 1.72
CA ASP A 340 -9.28 1.58 1.62
C ASP A 340 -9.47 0.05 1.58
N TYR A 341 -8.61 -0.65 0.85
CA TYR A 341 -8.57 -2.12 0.83
C TYR A 341 -8.21 -2.70 2.20
N ARG A 342 -7.10 -2.25 2.81
CA ARG A 342 -6.62 -2.77 4.09
C ARG A 342 -7.56 -2.53 5.26
N LEU A 343 -8.30 -1.44 5.25
CA LEU A 343 -9.33 -1.15 6.26
C LEU A 343 -10.49 -2.16 6.24
N ASN A 344 -10.65 -2.94 5.17
CA ASN A 344 -11.64 -4.01 5.07
C ASN A 344 -11.01 -5.40 5.22
N HIS A 345 -9.90 -5.65 4.52
CA HIS A 345 -9.31 -6.99 4.37
C HIS A 345 -8.09 -7.24 5.27
N GLY A 346 -7.55 -6.20 5.91
CA GLY A 346 -6.29 -6.31 6.65
C GLY A 346 -5.07 -6.43 5.72
N THR A 347 -4.03 -7.09 6.21
CA THR A 347 -2.77 -7.25 5.46
C THR A 347 -2.89 -8.37 4.44
N LEU A 348 -2.62 -8.04 3.18
CA LEU A 348 -2.55 -9.04 2.10
C LEU A 348 -1.25 -9.85 2.21
N ARG A 349 -1.38 -11.16 2.41
CA ARG A 349 -0.26 -12.10 2.37
C ARG A 349 -0.27 -12.85 1.05
N LEU A 350 0.88 -12.89 0.39
CA LEU A 350 1.04 -13.56 -0.89
C LEU A 350 1.97 -14.77 -0.74
N PRO A 351 1.64 -15.90 -1.38
CA PRO A 351 2.58 -17.02 -1.46
C PRO A 351 3.76 -16.65 -2.37
N PRO A 352 4.98 -17.10 -2.07
CA PRO A 352 6.09 -16.99 -3.00
C PRO A 352 5.74 -17.70 -4.34
N PRO A 353 6.21 -17.17 -5.50
CA PRO A 353 7.13 -16.04 -5.67
C PRO A 353 6.44 -14.68 -5.84
N PHE A 354 5.15 -14.58 -5.57
CA PHE A 354 4.35 -13.37 -5.82
C PHE A 354 4.69 -12.23 -4.87
N ARG A 355 4.65 -11.01 -5.43
CA ARG A 355 4.85 -9.75 -4.71
C ARG A 355 3.83 -8.71 -5.15
N GLN A 356 3.56 -7.78 -4.23
CA GLN A 356 2.74 -6.61 -4.52
C GLN A 356 3.58 -5.56 -5.26
N HIS A 357 3.05 -5.04 -6.35
CA HIS A 357 3.64 -3.96 -7.14
C HIS A 357 2.58 -2.93 -7.53
N ALA A 358 3.01 -1.87 -8.22
CA ALA A 358 2.14 -1.03 -9.03
C ALA A 358 2.76 -0.83 -10.41
N ARG A 359 1.93 -0.95 -11.44
CA ARG A 359 2.35 -0.81 -12.84
C ARG A 359 1.34 0.05 -13.60
N ALA A 360 1.81 1.07 -14.25
CA ALA A 360 0.99 2.04 -14.98
C ALA A 360 -0.16 2.65 -14.15
N GLY A 361 0.04 2.82 -12.83
CA GLY A 361 -0.96 3.35 -11.91
C GLY A 361 -2.00 2.35 -11.42
N LEU A 362 -1.87 1.06 -11.75
CA LEU A 362 -2.68 -0.03 -11.22
C LEU A 362 -1.89 -0.81 -10.17
N ALA A 363 -2.56 -1.26 -9.13
CA ALA A 363 -1.99 -2.23 -8.19
C ALA A 363 -1.93 -3.61 -8.87
N THR A 364 -0.78 -4.26 -8.77
CA THR A 364 -0.54 -5.57 -9.35
C THR A 364 0.00 -6.56 -8.34
N ILE A 365 -0.17 -7.84 -8.64
CA ILE A 365 0.49 -8.97 -7.97
C ILE A 365 1.34 -9.64 -9.04
N GLU A 366 2.67 -9.63 -8.88
CA GLU A 366 3.58 -10.06 -9.93
C GLU A 366 4.51 -11.18 -9.44
N SER A 367 4.84 -12.09 -10.37
CA SER A 367 5.92 -13.07 -10.23
C SER A 367 6.89 -12.93 -11.40
N GLU A 368 8.17 -13.15 -11.12
CA GLU A 368 9.18 -13.23 -12.15
C GLU A 368 9.13 -14.60 -12.85
N GLY A 369 9.60 -14.64 -14.09
CA GLY A 369 9.67 -15.86 -14.90
C GLY A 369 10.47 -15.64 -16.18
N ARG A 370 10.37 -16.56 -17.13
CA ARG A 370 11.02 -16.48 -18.43
C ARG A 370 9.97 -16.52 -19.56
N GLY A 371 10.25 -15.84 -20.65
CA GLY A 371 9.38 -15.81 -21.82
C GLY A 371 8.35 -14.69 -21.81
N THR A 372 7.27 -14.89 -22.56
CA THR A 372 6.22 -13.88 -22.75
C THR A 372 5.43 -13.65 -21.46
N PRO A 373 5.31 -12.41 -20.97
CA PRO A 373 4.53 -12.11 -19.76
C PRO A 373 3.04 -12.44 -19.92
N ILE A 374 2.43 -13.00 -18.87
CA ILE A 374 1.00 -13.27 -18.82
C ILE A 374 0.33 -12.22 -17.95
N VAL A 375 -0.52 -11.38 -18.53
CA VAL A 375 -1.33 -10.39 -17.84
C VAL A 375 -2.72 -10.95 -17.58
N ILE A 376 -3.14 -11.00 -16.31
CA ILE A 376 -4.41 -11.58 -15.89
C ILE A 376 -5.34 -10.48 -15.38
N LEU A 377 -6.56 -10.42 -15.96
CA LEU A 377 -7.60 -9.45 -15.64
C LEU A 377 -8.81 -10.17 -15.01
N HIS A 378 -9.24 -9.71 -13.83
CA HIS A 378 -10.36 -10.29 -13.08
C HIS A 378 -11.74 -9.79 -13.55
N GLY A 379 -12.80 -10.48 -13.13
CA GLY A 379 -14.20 -10.11 -13.38
C GLY A 379 -14.74 -9.02 -12.43
N ALA A 380 -15.97 -8.56 -12.70
CA ALA A 380 -16.73 -7.76 -11.75
C ALA A 380 -17.02 -8.59 -10.48
N PHE A 381 -17.23 -7.94 -9.32
CA PHE A 381 -17.35 -8.57 -8.00
C PHE A 381 -16.12 -9.41 -7.58
N SER A 382 -14.95 -9.13 -8.14
CA SER A 382 -13.71 -9.85 -7.88
C SER A 382 -12.54 -8.87 -7.78
N ALA A 383 -11.36 -9.38 -7.48
CA ALA A 383 -10.07 -8.70 -7.56
C ALA A 383 -9.00 -9.70 -8.00
N SER A 384 -7.81 -9.22 -8.30
CA SER A 384 -6.65 -10.02 -8.71
C SER A 384 -6.39 -11.21 -7.76
N TYR A 385 -6.54 -11.00 -6.46
CA TYR A 385 -6.32 -12.01 -5.42
C TYR A 385 -7.15 -13.28 -5.60
N ASN A 386 -8.38 -13.19 -6.15
CA ASN A 386 -9.24 -14.36 -6.35
C ASN A 386 -8.76 -15.28 -7.48
N LEU A 387 -7.93 -14.77 -8.38
CA LEU A 387 -7.32 -15.55 -9.46
C LEU A 387 -5.88 -16.00 -9.12
N LEU A 388 -5.40 -15.67 -7.92
CA LEU A 388 -4.05 -16.02 -7.49
C LEU A 388 -3.76 -17.54 -7.51
N PRO A 389 -4.67 -18.44 -7.09
CA PRO A 389 -4.42 -19.88 -7.18
C PRO A 389 -4.21 -20.37 -8.62
N MET A 390 -4.92 -19.80 -9.60
CA MET A 390 -4.70 -20.09 -11.03
C MET A 390 -3.36 -19.53 -11.50
N ALA A 391 -3.07 -18.30 -11.13
CA ALA A 391 -1.81 -17.62 -11.47
C ALA A 391 -0.58 -18.31 -10.88
N GLN A 392 -0.70 -18.87 -9.68
CA GLN A 392 0.37 -19.61 -9.02
C GLN A 392 0.83 -20.80 -9.87
N ARG A 393 -0.09 -21.55 -10.43
CA ARG A 393 0.24 -22.68 -11.29
C ARG A 393 0.93 -22.24 -12.60
N LEU A 394 0.53 -21.10 -13.17
CA LEU A 394 1.22 -20.51 -14.34
C LEU A 394 2.65 -20.07 -13.99
N ALA A 395 2.84 -19.47 -12.81
CA ALA A 395 4.17 -19.09 -12.32
C ALA A 395 5.06 -20.31 -12.00
N GLU A 396 4.50 -21.38 -11.43
CA GLU A 396 5.19 -22.67 -11.18
C GLU A 396 5.68 -23.30 -12.48
N SER A 397 4.99 -23.07 -13.60
CA SER A 397 5.43 -23.49 -14.94
C SER A 397 6.50 -22.56 -15.55
N GLY A 398 6.96 -21.59 -14.80
CA GLY A 398 8.09 -20.71 -15.17
C GLY A 398 7.73 -19.44 -15.91
N HIS A 399 6.45 -19.15 -16.12
CA HIS A 399 6.01 -17.93 -16.79
C HIS A 399 6.05 -16.69 -15.88
N PRO A 400 6.44 -15.51 -16.37
CA PRO A 400 6.24 -14.26 -15.66
C PRO A 400 4.74 -13.91 -15.68
N VAL A 401 4.16 -13.69 -14.50
CA VAL A 401 2.73 -13.45 -14.33
C VAL A 401 2.48 -12.10 -13.66
N CYS A 402 1.52 -11.34 -14.21
CA CYS A 402 1.03 -10.08 -13.65
C CYS A 402 -0.49 -10.14 -13.52
N LEU A 403 -0.98 -10.25 -12.28
CA LEU A 403 -2.41 -10.06 -12.01
C LEU A 403 -2.65 -8.58 -11.69
N ALA A 404 -3.54 -7.93 -12.42
CA ALA A 404 -3.87 -6.53 -12.17
C ALA A 404 -5.23 -6.38 -11.48
N ASP A 405 -5.29 -5.58 -10.43
CA ASP A 405 -6.56 -5.05 -9.95
C ASP A 405 -7.06 -4.00 -10.94
N LEU A 406 -8.26 -4.16 -11.45
CA LEU A 406 -8.87 -3.21 -12.38
C LEU A 406 -9.16 -1.86 -11.68
N PRO A 407 -9.23 -0.73 -12.42
CA PRO A 407 -9.50 0.58 -11.83
C PRO A 407 -10.68 0.59 -10.87
N GLY A 408 -10.46 1.02 -9.63
CA GLY A 408 -11.49 1.09 -8.59
C GLY A 408 -11.85 -0.23 -7.91
N PHE A 409 -11.18 -1.34 -8.25
CA PHE A 409 -11.29 -2.64 -7.58
C PHE A 409 -10.03 -2.97 -6.78
N GLY A 410 -10.16 -3.92 -5.84
CA GLY A 410 -9.04 -4.39 -5.04
C GLY A 410 -8.22 -3.23 -4.46
N ARG A 411 -6.93 -3.20 -4.75
CA ARG A 411 -5.99 -2.16 -4.32
C ARG A 411 -5.73 -1.08 -5.37
N SER A 412 -6.37 -1.14 -6.54
CA SER A 412 -6.20 -0.13 -7.58
C SER A 412 -7.02 1.12 -7.31
N PRO A 413 -6.44 2.32 -7.55
CA PRO A 413 -7.18 3.56 -7.48
C PRO A 413 -8.29 3.63 -8.54
N TYR A 414 -9.26 4.52 -8.31
CA TYR A 414 -10.25 4.85 -9.32
C TYR A 414 -9.65 5.83 -10.32
N HIS A 415 -9.38 5.37 -11.53
CA HIS A 415 -8.78 6.21 -12.57
C HIS A 415 -9.78 7.18 -13.19
N HIS A 416 -9.37 8.44 -13.29
CA HIS A 416 -10.14 9.54 -13.89
C HIS A 416 -9.63 9.93 -15.29
N ARG A 417 -8.94 9.02 -16.00
CA ARG A 417 -8.37 9.30 -17.34
C ARG A 417 -9.40 9.28 -18.47
N GLY A 418 -10.56 8.65 -18.22
CA GLY A 418 -11.66 8.56 -19.17
C GLY A 418 -13.00 8.38 -18.46
N VAL A 419 -14.09 8.51 -19.21
CA VAL A 419 -15.45 8.34 -18.69
C VAL A 419 -15.99 6.98 -19.15
N GLY A 420 -16.61 6.25 -18.22
CA GLY A 420 -17.23 4.97 -18.55
C GLY A 420 -16.23 3.88 -18.94
N MET A 421 -16.57 3.09 -19.96
CA MET A 421 -15.76 1.94 -20.40
C MET A 421 -14.38 2.35 -20.92
N GLU A 422 -14.29 3.48 -21.60
CA GLU A 422 -13.04 4.01 -22.15
C GLU A 422 -11.95 4.19 -21.07
N GLY A 423 -12.33 4.62 -19.85
CA GLY A 423 -11.39 4.76 -18.74
C GLY A 423 -10.74 3.43 -18.34
N PHE A 424 -11.50 2.33 -18.35
CA PHE A 424 -10.96 0.99 -18.13
C PHE A 424 -10.04 0.55 -19.28
N GLU A 425 -10.46 0.73 -20.52
CA GLU A 425 -9.68 0.37 -21.70
C GLU A 425 -8.34 1.10 -21.71
N GLN A 426 -8.31 2.43 -21.50
CA GLN A 426 -7.09 3.22 -21.43
C GLN A 426 -6.14 2.76 -20.30
N ALA A 427 -6.66 2.37 -19.15
CA ALA A 427 -5.84 1.85 -18.06
C ALA A 427 -5.15 0.52 -18.44
N ILE A 428 -5.88 -0.38 -19.12
CA ILE A 428 -5.30 -1.66 -19.57
C ILE A 428 -4.32 -1.45 -20.73
N VAL A 429 -4.59 -0.54 -21.65
CA VAL A 429 -3.61 -0.12 -22.70
C VAL A 429 -2.32 0.37 -22.06
N ALA A 430 -2.41 1.23 -21.04
CA ALA A 430 -1.24 1.73 -20.32
C ALA A 430 -0.48 0.60 -19.61
N LEU A 431 -1.20 -0.35 -18.99
CA LEU A 431 -0.63 -1.53 -18.37
C LEU A 431 0.15 -2.38 -19.39
N ILE A 432 -0.46 -2.73 -20.51
CA ILE A 432 0.16 -3.55 -21.56
C ILE A 432 1.39 -2.86 -22.14
N ARG A 433 1.32 -1.57 -22.40
CA ARG A 433 2.44 -0.78 -22.94
C ARG A 433 3.60 -0.60 -21.94
N SER A 434 3.39 -0.86 -20.66
CA SER A 434 4.45 -0.81 -19.66
C SER A 434 5.37 -2.03 -19.63
N PHE A 435 5.08 -3.07 -20.41
CA PHE A 435 5.98 -4.22 -20.59
C PHE A 435 6.92 -3.95 -21.78
N ASP A 436 8.14 -4.48 -21.71
CA ASP A 436 9.14 -4.30 -22.78
C ASP A 436 8.82 -5.12 -24.03
N SER A 437 8.06 -6.21 -23.91
CA SER A 437 7.65 -7.11 -24.99
C SER A 437 6.13 -7.22 -25.09
N PRO A 438 5.57 -7.74 -26.21
CA PRO A 438 4.17 -8.14 -26.28
C PRO A 438 3.82 -9.11 -25.15
N VAL A 439 2.57 -9.05 -24.67
CA VAL A 439 2.07 -9.86 -23.57
C VAL A 439 1.02 -10.87 -24.05
N ARG A 440 0.88 -11.96 -23.33
CA ARG A 440 -0.34 -12.79 -23.37
C ARG A 440 -1.34 -12.27 -22.38
N ILE A 441 -2.57 -12.03 -22.82
CA ILE A 441 -3.63 -11.50 -21.98
C ILE A 441 -4.64 -12.59 -21.62
N VAL A 442 -4.90 -12.78 -20.34
CA VAL A 442 -5.89 -13.70 -19.80
C VAL A 442 -6.97 -12.89 -19.11
N GLY A 443 -8.21 -12.97 -19.59
CA GLY A 443 -9.31 -12.20 -19.02
C GLY A 443 -10.49 -13.07 -18.59
N HIS A 444 -10.94 -12.89 -17.34
CA HIS A 444 -12.13 -13.57 -16.83
C HIS A 444 -13.32 -12.61 -16.77
N SER A 445 -14.47 -13.00 -17.33
CA SER A 445 -15.74 -12.26 -17.26
C SER A 445 -15.59 -10.83 -17.79
N PHE A 446 -15.70 -9.78 -16.95
CA PHE A 446 -15.42 -8.40 -17.33
C PHE A 446 -13.95 -8.19 -17.77
N GLY A 447 -13.00 -8.86 -17.12
CA GLY A 447 -11.62 -8.91 -17.59
C GLY A 447 -11.49 -9.54 -18.98
N GLY A 448 -12.36 -10.50 -19.32
CA GLY A 448 -12.47 -11.09 -20.65
C GLY A 448 -13.00 -10.12 -21.70
N TYR A 449 -13.97 -9.27 -21.34
CA TYR A 449 -14.40 -8.14 -22.16
C TYR A 449 -13.21 -7.19 -22.45
N LEU A 450 -12.47 -6.79 -21.40
CA LEU A 450 -11.33 -5.89 -21.57
C LEU A 450 -10.20 -6.53 -22.40
N ALA A 451 -9.91 -7.83 -22.19
CA ALA A 451 -8.93 -8.55 -22.97
C ALA A 451 -9.31 -8.60 -24.47
N ALA A 452 -10.59 -8.82 -24.78
CA ALA A 452 -11.12 -8.77 -26.14
C ALA A 452 -10.95 -7.37 -26.76
N ARG A 453 -11.20 -6.29 -26.01
CA ARG A 453 -10.97 -4.92 -26.48
C ARG A 453 -9.50 -4.64 -26.79
N MET A 454 -8.56 -5.26 -26.07
CA MET A 454 -7.12 -5.08 -26.32
C MET A 454 -6.65 -5.69 -27.64
N LEU A 455 -7.33 -6.72 -28.13
CA LEU A 455 -7.06 -7.29 -29.47
C LEU A 455 -7.25 -6.26 -30.60
N GLU A 456 -8.15 -5.30 -30.39
CA GLU A 456 -8.45 -4.24 -31.35
C GLU A 456 -7.69 -2.94 -31.06
N ALA A 457 -7.49 -2.62 -29.76
CA ALA A 457 -6.89 -1.36 -29.34
C ALA A 457 -5.37 -1.33 -29.47
N VAL A 458 -4.69 -2.47 -29.25
CA VAL A 458 -3.22 -2.58 -29.26
C VAL A 458 -2.77 -3.96 -29.76
N PRO A 459 -3.21 -4.40 -30.97
CA PRO A 459 -2.95 -5.74 -31.48
C PRO A 459 -1.45 -6.05 -31.54
N GLU A 460 -0.60 -5.06 -31.82
CA GLU A 460 0.86 -5.20 -31.91
C GLU A 460 1.52 -5.51 -30.56
N ARG A 461 0.79 -5.34 -29.45
CA ARG A 461 1.25 -5.61 -28.09
C ARG A 461 0.68 -6.90 -27.50
N ILE A 462 -0.17 -7.63 -28.23
CA ILE A 462 -0.82 -8.86 -27.79
C ILE A 462 -0.23 -10.06 -28.55
N ALA A 463 0.51 -10.90 -27.84
CA ALA A 463 1.07 -12.14 -28.36
C ALA A 463 0.03 -13.26 -28.44
N GLY A 464 -1.06 -13.15 -27.68
CA GLY A 464 -2.19 -14.07 -27.64
C GLY A 464 -3.17 -13.69 -26.55
N ALA A 465 -4.44 -14.10 -26.69
CA ALA A 465 -5.50 -13.80 -25.74
C ALA A 465 -6.24 -15.08 -25.33
N VAL A 466 -6.44 -15.23 -24.02
CA VAL A 466 -7.22 -16.30 -23.42
C VAL A 466 -8.42 -15.69 -22.71
N LEU A 467 -9.61 -16.01 -23.18
CA LEU A 467 -10.86 -15.44 -22.70
C LEU A 467 -11.62 -16.52 -21.87
N LEU A 468 -11.65 -16.34 -20.57
CA LEU A 468 -12.30 -17.27 -19.63
C LEU A 468 -13.70 -16.76 -19.30
N GLN A 469 -14.73 -17.41 -19.82
CA GLN A 469 -16.14 -16.98 -19.69
C GLN A 469 -16.31 -15.48 -19.92
N PRO A 470 -15.85 -14.91 -21.06
CA PRO A 470 -15.87 -13.47 -21.30
C PRO A 470 -17.30 -12.92 -21.41
N VAL A 471 -17.49 -11.66 -21.02
CA VAL A 471 -18.75 -10.94 -21.28
C VAL A 471 -18.68 -10.38 -22.70
N LEU A 472 -19.29 -11.06 -23.66
CA LEU A 472 -19.31 -10.72 -25.10
C LEU A 472 -20.64 -10.12 -25.58
N GLU A 473 -21.65 -10.09 -24.71
CA GLU A 473 -22.98 -9.54 -24.96
C GLU A 473 -23.53 -8.86 -23.72
N PRO A 474 -24.53 -7.94 -23.86
CA PRO A 474 -25.10 -7.23 -22.73
C PRO A 474 -25.59 -8.14 -21.62
N VAL A 475 -25.24 -7.83 -20.37
CA VAL A 475 -25.77 -8.50 -19.19
C VAL A 475 -27.22 -8.08 -18.93
N SER A 476 -27.86 -8.65 -17.91
CA SER A 476 -29.27 -8.36 -17.58
C SER A 476 -29.54 -6.85 -17.43
N GLN A 477 -30.64 -6.40 -18.03
CA GLN A 477 -31.12 -5.02 -17.95
C GLN A 477 -31.48 -4.57 -16.51
N THR A 478 -31.59 -5.49 -15.56
CA THR A 478 -31.75 -5.16 -14.13
C THR A 478 -30.59 -4.36 -13.56
N TYR A 479 -29.42 -4.43 -14.19
CA TYR A 479 -28.23 -3.65 -13.79
C TYR A 479 -28.16 -2.25 -14.41
N ARG A 480 -29.09 -1.87 -15.29
CA ARG A 480 -29.08 -0.58 -16.01
C ARG A 480 -29.01 0.64 -15.07
N HIS A 481 -29.55 0.51 -13.87
CA HIS A 481 -29.59 1.58 -12.89
C HIS A 481 -28.58 1.33 -11.76
N PRO A 482 -27.40 1.99 -11.79
CA PRO A 482 -26.32 1.74 -10.83
C PRO A 482 -26.71 2.04 -9.37
N PHE A 483 -27.69 2.95 -9.15
CA PHE A 483 -28.18 3.27 -7.82
C PHE A 483 -28.82 2.05 -7.12
N ALA A 484 -29.64 1.29 -7.84
CA ALA A 484 -30.28 0.09 -7.29
C ALA A 484 -29.22 -0.98 -6.92
N THR A 485 -28.26 -1.23 -7.81
CA THR A 485 -27.14 -2.15 -7.56
C THR A 485 -26.32 -1.71 -6.35
N LYS A 486 -25.94 -0.44 -6.27
CA LYS A 486 -25.19 0.15 -5.16
C LYS A 486 -25.92 0.03 -3.83
N THR A 487 -27.23 0.24 -3.82
CA THR A 487 -28.06 0.17 -2.61
C THR A 487 -28.23 -1.28 -2.14
N SER A 488 -28.52 -2.20 -3.06
CA SER A 488 -28.64 -3.62 -2.73
C SER A 488 -27.32 -4.23 -2.21
N ALA A 489 -26.18 -3.72 -2.67
CA ALA A 489 -24.87 -4.16 -2.20
C ALA A 489 -24.57 -3.76 -0.74
N ARG A 490 -25.26 -2.75 -0.18
CA ARG A 490 -25.08 -2.35 1.23
C ARG A 490 -25.72 -3.31 2.23
N THR A 491 -26.69 -4.10 1.80
CA THR A 491 -27.49 -4.99 2.66
C THR A 491 -27.09 -6.45 2.49
N LEU A 492 -25.92 -6.72 1.86
CA LEU A 492 -25.44 -8.06 1.66
C LEU A 492 -25.02 -8.72 2.98
N SER A 493 -25.25 -10.02 3.07
CA SER A 493 -24.65 -10.92 4.05
C SER A 493 -24.02 -12.10 3.31
N GLU A 494 -23.10 -12.82 3.93
CA GLU A 494 -22.46 -13.98 3.29
C GLU A 494 -23.50 -15.00 2.80
N ASN A 495 -24.52 -15.30 3.60
CA ASN A 495 -25.59 -16.21 3.19
C ASN A 495 -26.37 -15.68 1.98
N SER A 496 -26.63 -14.36 1.91
CA SER A 496 -27.30 -13.78 0.75
C SER A 496 -26.43 -13.79 -0.49
N ILE A 497 -25.12 -13.62 -0.33
CA ILE A 497 -24.12 -13.75 -1.41
C ILE A 497 -24.09 -15.18 -1.92
N ARG A 498 -23.93 -16.19 -1.04
CA ARG A 498 -23.96 -17.62 -1.44
C ARG A 498 -25.21 -17.98 -2.24
N LYS A 499 -26.40 -17.58 -1.76
CA LYS A 499 -27.67 -17.81 -2.48
C LYS A 499 -27.70 -17.13 -3.84
N ARG A 500 -27.17 -15.89 -3.94
CA ARG A 500 -27.12 -15.15 -5.23
C ARG A 500 -26.17 -15.83 -6.22
N LEU A 501 -24.99 -16.26 -5.78
CA LEU A 501 -23.98 -16.94 -6.60
C LEU A 501 -24.53 -18.23 -7.25
N ILE A 502 -25.33 -19.01 -6.52
CA ILE A 502 -25.99 -20.20 -7.07
C ILE A 502 -27.13 -19.81 -8.02
N ARG A 503 -28.00 -18.88 -7.61
CA ARG A 503 -29.12 -18.44 -8.45
C ARG A 503 -28.68 -17.83 -9.78
N SER A 504 -27.56 -17.11 -9.78
CA SER A 504 -26.96 -16.52 -10.98
C SER A 504 -26.12 -17.51 -11.80
N LYS A 505 -26.08 -18.80 -11.41
CA LYS A 505 -25.22 -19.82 -12.02
C LYS A 505 -23.73 -19.41 -12.08
N SER A 506 -23.30 -18.59 -11.12
CA SER A 506 -21.87 -18.28 -10.95
C SER A 506 -21.09 -19.54 -10.53
N PHE A 507 -21.71 -20.42 -9.73
CA PHE A 507 -21.23 -21.76 -9.37
C PHE A 507 -22.39 -22.74 -9.58
N ARG A 508 -22.08 -24.01 -9.86
CA ARG A 508 -23.11 -25.07 -10.07
C ARG A 508 -23.83 -25.41 -8.77
N GLU A 509 -23.05 -25.51 -7.69
CA GLU A 509 -23.55 -25.91 -6.38
C GLU A 509 -22.75 -25.20 -5.24
N ALA A 510 -23.29 -25.27 -4.03
CA ALA A 510 -22.70 -24.56 -2.88
C ALA A 510 -21.29 -25.07 -2.50
N GLY A 511 -20.99 -26.35 -2.77
CA GLY A 511 -19.71 -26.98 -2.51
C GLY A 511 -18.57 -26.45 -3.40
N GLU A 512 -18.89 -25.88 -4.55
CA GLU A 512 -17.90 -25.28 -5.45
C GLU A 512 -17.48 -23.88 -5.04
N ILE A 513 -18.23 -23.23 -4.14
CA ILE A 513 -17.91 -21.87 -3.69
C ILE A 513 -16.75 -21.94 -2.69
N PRO A 514 -15.56 -21.38 -3.00
CA PRO A 514 -14.46 -21.32 -2.03
C PRO A 514 -14.91 -20.65 -0.74
N GLU A 515 -14.50 -21.18 0.41
CA GLU A 515 -14.99 -20.76 1.73
C GLU A 515 -14.84 -19.25 1.95
N ALA A 516 -13.69 -18.69 1.60
CA ALA A 516 -13.36 -17.28 1.78
C ALA A 516 -14.03 -16.35 0.75
N TYR A 517 -14.56 -16.87 -0.37
CA TYR A 517 -15.02 -16.01 -1.47
C TYR A 517 -16.25 -15.16 -1.14
N PRO A 518 -17.29 -15.64 -0.45
CA PRO A 518 -18.43 -14.81 -0.04
C PRO A 518 -18.04 -13.73 0.95
N SER A 519 -17.16 -14.03 1.90
CA SER A 519 -16.62 -13.04 2.86
C SER A 519 -15.80 -11.98 2.13
N PHE A 520 -14.96 -12.38 1.18
CA PHE A 520 -14.20 -11.45 0.32
C PHE A 520 -15.14 -10.47 -0.41
N ILE A 521 -16.18 -10.94 -1.07
CA ILE A 521 -17.17 -10.08 -1.75
C ILE A 521 -17.82 -9.12 -0.75
N LEU A 522 -18.17 -9.61 0.44
CA LEU A 522 -18.79 -8.78 1.47
C LEU A 522 -17.88 -7.62 1.90
N GLU A 523 -16.60 -7.91 2.14
CA GLU A 523 -15.60 -6.91 2.52
C GLU A 523 -15.35 -5.90 1.39
N GLU A 524 -15.24 -6.34 0.13
CA GLU A 524 -15.16 -5.45 -1.03
C GLU A 524 -16.37 -4.50 -1.13
N MET A 525 -17.57 -5.01 -0.85
CA MET A 525 -18.80 -4.20 -0.91
C MET A 525 -18.95 -3.22 0.26
N LYS A 526 -18.16 -3.35 1.33
CA LYS A 526 -18.06 -2.31 2.38
C LYS A 526 -17.34 -1.06 1.88
N SER A 527 -16.40 -1.19 0.95
CA SER A 527 -15.74 -0.06 0.30
C SER A 527 -16.74 0.73 -0.56
N PRO A 528 -16.90 2.05 -0.33
CA PRO A 528 -17.69 2.90 -1.23
C PRO A 528 -17.09 2.94 -2.64
N ARG A 529 -15.76 2.87 -2.77
CA ARG A 529 -15.02 2.86 -4.02
C ARG A 529 -15.40 1.63 -4.85
N THR A 530 -15.13 0.43 -4.35
CA THR A 530 -15.41 -0.84 -5.04
C THR A 530 -16.90 -1.01 -5.33
N ARG A 531 -17.76 -0.74 -4.33
CA ARG A 531 -19.22 -0.83 -4.51
C ARG A 531 -19.75 0.08 -5.61
N THR A 532 -19.27 1.32 -5.69
CA THR A 532 -19.72 2.28 -6.71
C THR A 532 -19.17 1.88 -8.08
N THR A 533 -17.92 1.44 -8.17
CA THR A 533 -17.29 0.98 -9.40
C THR A 533 -17.99 -0.29 -9.93
N THR A 534 -18.27 -1.25 -9.06
CA THR A 534 -19.02 -2.47 -9.45
C THR A 534 -20.39 -2.13 -10.04
N ALA A 535 -21.13 -1.22 -9.38
CA ALA A 535 -22.45 -0.81 -9.88
C ALA A 535 -22.35 -0.09 -11.24
N GLU A 536 -21.33 0.71 -11.45
CA GLU A 536 -21.06 1.39 -12.72
C GLU A 536 -20.70 0.38 -13.83
N VAL A 537 -19.77 -0.52 -13.57
CA VAL A 537 -19.35 -1.56 -14.53
C VAL A 537 -20.57 -2.41 -14.95
N MET A 538 -21.37 -2.86 -14.00
CA MET A 538 -22.58 -3.66 -14.31
C MET A 538 -23.60 -2.86 -15.14
N SER A 539 -23.74 -1.56 -14.86
CA SER A 539 -24.59 -0.68 -15.67
C SER A 539 -24.05 -0.50 -17.10
N LEU A 540 -22.74 -0.31 -17.25
CA LEU A 540 -22.10 -0.21 -18.57
C LEU A 540 -22.27 -1.52 -19.35
N LEU A 541 -21.99 -2.67 -18.75
CA LEU A 541 -22.14 -3.98 -19.37
C LEU A 541 -23.60 -4.35 -19.70
N SER A 542 -24.60 -3.65 -19.19
CA SER A 542 -26.00 -3.84 -19.58
C SER A 542 -26.39 -3.07 -20.87
N ARG A 543 -25.48 -2.27 -21.41
CA ARG A 543 -25.71 -1.41 -22.58
C ARG A 543 -25.18 -2.08 -23.84
N PRO A 544 -25.98 -2.22 -24.92
CA PRO A 544 -25.51 -2.80 -26.18
C PRO A 544 -24.41 -2.01 -26.87
N ASP A 545 -24.37 -0.69 -26.70
CA ASP A 545 -23.45 0.21 -27.37
C ASP A 545 -21.98 0.07 -26.94
N VAL A 546 -21.69 -0.64 -25.84
CA VAL A 546 -20.31 -0.94 -25.41
C VAL A 546 -19.72 -2.17 -26.10
N PHE A 547 -20.55 -3.06 -26.65
CA PHE A 547 -20.13 -4.31 -27.31
C PHE A 547 -19.84 -4.09 -28.80
N ARG A 548 -18.85 -3.25 -29.09
CA ARG A 548 -18.39 -2.96 -30.45
C ARG A 548 -17.15 -3.77 -30.75
N PHE A 549 -17.35 -5.10 -30.94
CA PHE A 549 -16.28 -6.01 -31.34
C PHE A 549 -16.36 -6.31 -32.84
N ASP A 550 -15.21 -6.52 -33.46
CA ASP A 550 -15.05 -7.10 -34.79
C ASP A 550 -14.40 -8.49 -34.68
N PRO A 551 -15.16 -9.53 -34.27
CA PRO A 551 -14.61 -10.87 -34.07
C PRO A 551 -13.97 -11.44 -35.35
N GLY A 552 -14.44 -11.01 -36.53
CA GLY A 552 -13.89 -11.46 -37.81
C GLY A 552 -12.43 -11.07 -38.03
N SER A 553 -11.95 -10.07 -37.32
CA SER A 553 -10.54 -9.66 -37.36
C SER A 553 -9.63 -10.48 -36.41
N TRP A 554 -10.19 -11.31 -35.53
CA TRP A 554 -9.42 -12.07 -34.55
C TRP A 554 -8.91 -13.40 -35.14
N SER A 555 -7.61 -13.66 -34.95
CA SER A 555 -6.99 -14.90 -35.41
C SER A 555 -7.34 -16.09 -34.50
N PRO A 556 -7.85 -17.20 -35.07
CA PRO A 556 -8.12 -18.41 -34.26
C PRO A 556 -6.86 -19.05 -33.65
N ASP A 557 -5.67 -18.74 -34.18
CA ASP A 557 -4.39 -19.22 -33.65
C ASP A 557 -3.88 -18.34 -32.48
N GLN A 558 -4.53 -17.20 -32.22
CA GLN A 558 -4.11 -16.27 -31.16
C GLN A 558 -5.18 -16.04 -30.10
N VAL A 559 -6.45 -16.40 -30.36
CA VAL A 559 -7.58 -16.14 -29.47
C VAL A 559 -8.28 -17.44 -29.09
N PHE A 560 -8.21 -17.76 -27.81
CA PHE A 560 -8.76 -19.00 -27.24
C PHE A 560 -9.87 -18.67 -26.23
N ILE A 561 -11.01 -19.33 -26.34
CA ILE A 561 -12.17 -19.09 -25.46
C ILE A 561 -12.49 -20.37 -24.66
N ALA A 562 -12.48 -20.27 -23.34
CA ALA A 562 -13.05 -21.28 -22.46
C ALA A 562 -14.45 -20.86 -22.02
N TRP A 563 -15.45 -21.68 -22.31
CA TRP A 563 -16.85 -21.41 -22.04
C TRP A 563 -17.48 -22.44 -21.11
N GLY A 564 -18.05 -21.98 -19.99
CA GLY A 564 -18.73 -22.83 -19.01
C GLY A 564 -20.17 -23.12 -19.41
N GLN A 565 -20.48 -24.38 -19.72
CA GLN A 565 -21.81 -24.81 -20.16
C GLN A 565 -22.89 -24.74 -19.08
N ALA A 566 -22.48 -24.69 -17.79
CA ALA A 566 -23.39 -24.53 -16.66
C ALA A 566 -23.72 -23.08 -16.33
N ASP A 567 -23.23 -22.10 -17.08
CA ASP A 567 -23.58 -20.68 -16.95
C ASP A 567 -25.04 -20.40 -17.33
N VAL A 568 -25.51 -19.20 -17.05
CA VAL A 568 -26.80 -18.67 -17.54
C VAL A 568 -26.86 -18.68 -19.07
N ARG A 569 -25.72 -18.43 -19.71
CA ARG A 569 -25.54 -18.56 -21.16
C ARG A 569 -24.74 -19.83 -21.44
N PRO A 570 -25.39 -20.89 -21.90
CA PRO A 570 -24.75 -22.22 -22.04
C PRO A 570 -23.77 -22.28 -23.22
N ASP A 571 -23.81 -21.33 -24.15
CA ASP A 571 -22.94 -21.29 -25.31
C ASP A 571 -22.44 -19.87 -25.66
N VAL A 572 -21.34 -19.83 -26.40
CA VAL A 572 -20.75 -18.59 -26.95
C VAL A 572 -21.64 -18.07 -28.09
N PRO A 573 -21.73 -16.74 -28.26
CA PRO A 573 -22.47 -16.17 -29.38
C PRO A 573 -21.90 -16.60 -30.74
N GLU A 574 -22.78 -16.82 -31.74
CA GLU A 574 -22.43 -17.35 -33.06
C GLU A 574 -21.31 -16.57 -33.77
N ALA A 575 -21.24 -15.28 -33.58
CA ALA A 575 -20.19 -14.40 -34.16
C ALA A 575 -18.75 -14.83 -33.80
N TYR A 576 -18.57 -15.62 -32.75
CA TYR A 576 -17.26 -16.10 -32.27
C TYR A 576 -17.03 -17.60 -32.58
N SER A 577 -17.90 -18.26 -33.34
CA SER A 577 -17.85 -19.71 -33.61
C SER A 577 -16.64 -20.13 -34.45
N HIS A 578 -16.00 -19.21 -35.18
CA HIS A 578 -14.78 -19.44 -35.96
C HIS A 578 -13.50 -19.53 -35.13
N LEU A 579 -13.55 -19.14 -33.84
CA LEU A 579 -12.42 -19.19 -32.90
C LEU A 579 -12.32 -20.57 -32.23
N ASP A 580 -11.18 -20.85 -31.59
CA ASP A 580 -11.04 -22.04 -30.71
C ASP A 580 -11.87 -21.85 -29.44
N VAL A 581 -13.05 -22.47 -29.40
CA VAL A 581 -13.98 -22.45 -28.27
C VAL A 581 -14.02 -23.80 -27.60
N THR A 582 -13.42 -23.90 -26.42
CA THR A 582 -13.51 -25.06 -25.55
C THR A 582 -14.68 -24.95 -24.59
N ARG A 583 -15.62 -25.87 -24.66
CA ARG A 583 -16.79 -25.95 -23.77
C ARG A 583 -16.48 -26.79 -22.55
N LEU A 584 -16.51 -26.20 -21.37
CA LEU A 584 -16.19 -26.85 -20.11
C LEU A 584 -17.47 -27.14 -19.30
N PRO A 585 -17.56 -28.25 -18.56
CA PRO A 585 -18.75 -28.62 -17.79
C PRO A 585 -18.87 -27.83 -16.47
N TYR A 586 -18.48 -26.57 -16.46
CA TYR A 586 -18.42 -25.70 -15.27
C TYR A 586 -19.34 -24.49 -15.41
N ALA A 587 -19.49 -23.75 -14.30
CA ALA A 587 -20.24 -22.49 -14.23
C ALA A 587 -19.35 -21.27 -14.47
N HIS A 588 -19.91 -20.06 -14.39
CA HIS A 588 -19.26 -18.78 -14.70
C HIS A 588 -17.92 -18.57 -13.99
N GLN A 589 -17.83 -18.94 -12.71
CA GLN A 589 -16.66 -18.70 -11.86
C GLN A 589 -15.66 -19.87 -11.85
N PHE A 590 -15.60 -20.69 -12.93
CA PHE A 590 -14.72 -21.84 -12.96
C PHE A 590 -13.22 -21.50 -12.75
N PRO A 591 -12.68 -20.33 -13.12
CA PRO A 591 -11.29 -20.01 -12.79
C PRO A 591 -11.03 -19.85 -11.29
N ILE A 592 -12.09 -19.59 -10.52
CA ILE A 592 -12.04 -19.47 -9.05
C ILE A 592 -12.35 -20.80 -8.38
N SER A 593 -13.36 -21.55 -8.86
CA SER A 593 -13.72 -22.86 -8.28
C SER A 593 -12.77 -24.00 -8.68
N HIS A 594 -12.21 -23.93 -9.89
CA HIS A 594 -11.34 -24.96 -10.46
C HIS A 594 -10.05 -24.34 -11.04
N PRO A 595 -9.25 -23.63 -10.20
CA PRO A 595 -8.11 -22.86 -10.68
C PRO A 595 -7.03 -23.70 -11.38
N GLY A 596 -6.82 -24.95 -10.95
CA GLY A 596 -5.88 -25.86 -11.59
C GLY A 596 -6.30 -26.22 -13.02
N ILE A 597 -7.59 -26.55 -13.23
CA ILE A 597 -8.12 -26.86 -14.56
C ILE A 597 -8.01 -25.67 -15.50
N ALA A 598 -8.35 -24.47 -15.00
CA ALA A 598 -8.22 -23.25 -15.79
C ALA A 598 -6.75 -22.97 -16.16
N ALA A 599 -5.81 -23.15 -15.23
CA ALA A 599 -4.40 -22.96 -15.48
C ALA A 599 -3.82 -23.99 -16.47
N ASP A 600 -4.13 -25.27 -16.31
CA ASP A 600 -3.69 -26.33 -17.21
C ASP A 600 -4.20 -26.10 -18.64
N TRP A 601 -5.48 -25.73 -18.79
CA TRP A 601 -6.07 -25.39 -20.07
C TRP A 601 -5.39 -24.15 -20.72
N ILE A 602 -4.98 -23.15 -19.92
CA ILE A 602 -4.22 -22.00 -20.40
C ILE A 602 -2.84 -22.46 -20.89
N LEU A 603 -2.12 -23.26 -20.08
CA LEU A 603 -0.75 -23.73 -20.40
C LEU A 603 -0.68 -24.53 -21.71
N GLU A 604 -1.73 -25.27 -22.05
CA GLU A 604 -1.82 -26.01 -23.34
C GLU A 604 -1.88 -25.07 -24.57
N ARG A 605 -2.16 -23.77 -24.35
CA ARG A 605 -2.41 -22.76 -25.42
C ARG A 605 -1.41 -21.58 -25.37
N LEU A 606 -0.44 -21.68 -24.49
CA LEU A 606 0.67 -20.72 -24.40
C LEU A 606 1.84 -21.08 -25.32
#